data_417f207dd6116d521a28953fcfdd2d12
#
_entry.id   417f207dd6116d521a28953fcfdd2d12
#
_cell.length_a   1.000
_cell.length_b   1.000
_cell.length_c   1.000
_cell.angle_alpha   90.00
_cell.angle_beta   90.00
_cell.angle_gamma   90.00
#
_symmetry.space_group_name_H-M   'P 1'
#
loop_
_entity.id
_entity.type
_entity.pdbx_description
1 polymer ?
#
loop_
_entity_poly.entity_id
_entity_poly.type
_entity_poly.pdbx_seq_one_letter_code
_entity_poly.pdbx_strand_id
1 'polypeptide(L)'
;MNSAQLHLLFTHLPIVGLGFAILLNLVAVLRKSEELQKLSLWCYLILGIFALLAYLTGDGAEEIIKTYPGITEDIIEPHENFALFFFIGLMVTSALSMVGLYMTKTKVNLLGRFNLVLLIAAILLSFFAVKTGSTGGSIRHTEINQGEYKQVK
;
A
#
# COMPACT_ATOMS: atom_id res chain seq x y z
N MET A 1 19.61 -12.12 3.76
CA MET A 1 18.69 -11.09 4.27
C MET A 1 17.75 -11.76 5.24
N ASN A 2 17.49 -11.16 6.40
CA ASN A 2 16.50 -11.68 7.35
C ASN A 2 15.09 -11.17 7.01
N SER A 3 14.05 -11.73 7.67
CA SER A 3 12.65 -11.39 7.37
C SER A 3 12.34 -9.90 7.56
N ALA A 4 12.93 -9.24 8.57
CA ALA A 4 12.73 -7.81 8.78
C ALA A 4 13.31 -6.96 7.63
N GLN A 5 14.47 -7.32 7.09
CA GLN A 5 15.04 -6.64 5.93
C GLN A 5 14.20 -6.84 4.67
N LEU A 6 13.67 -8.06 4.46
CA LEU A 6 12.79 -8.35 3.32
C LEU A 6 11.45 -7.60 3.45
N HIS A 7 10.88 -7.58 4.64
CA HIS A 7 9.65 -6.84 4.92
C HIS A 7 9.83 -5.34 4.62
N LEU A 8 10.88 -4.72 5.14
CA LEU A 8 11.20 -3.32 4.86
C LEU A 8 11.40 -3.05 3.36
N LEU A 9 12.10 -3.93 2.65
CA LEU A 9 12.31 -3.79 1.21
C LEU A 9 10.98 -3.81 0.44
N PHE A 10 10.09 -4.75 0.78
CA PHE A 10 8.84 -4.92 0.04
C PHE A 10 7.76 -3.92 0.43
N THR A 11 7.72 -3.40 1.67
CA THR A 11 6.68 -2.45 2.12
C THR A 11 6.80 -1.07 1.49
N HIS A 12 8.01 -0.60 1.17
CA HIS A 12 8.18 0.73 0.60
C HIS A 12 7.56 0.86 -0.79
N LEU A 13 7.62 -0.20 -1.61
CA LEU A 13 7.09 -0.18 -2.97
C LEU A 13 5.57 0.02 -3.01
N PRO A 14 4.72 -0.76 -2.29
CA PRO A 14 3.28 -0.53 -2.33
C PRO A 14 2.87 0.81 -1.70
N ILE A 15 3.54 1.27 -0.62
CA ILE A 15 3.17 2.53 0.05
C ILE A 15 3.48 3.74 -0.84
N VAL A 16 4.72 3.87 -1.30
CA VAL A 16 5.16 5.02 -2.12
C VAL A 16 4.65 4.88 -3.57
N GLY A 17 4.69 3.66 -4.10
CA GLY A 17 4.25 3.35 -5.46
C GLY A 17 2.77 3.61 -5.69
N LEU A 18 1.91 3.46 -4.66
CA LEU A 18 0.50 3.81 -4.77
C LEU A 18 0.31 5.29 -5.12
N GLY A 19 1.09 6.20 -4.52
CA GLY A 19 1.05 7.62 -4.85
C GLY A 19 1.38 7.88 -6.33
N PHE A 20 2.43 7.24 -6.85
CA PHE A 20 2.78 7.33 -8.27
C PHE A 20 1.70 6.72 -9.19
N ALA A 21 1.12 5.58 -8.82
CA ALA A 21 0.05 4.95 -9.57
C ALA A 21 -1.22 5.83 -9.62
N ILE A 22 -1.57 6.50 -8.51
CA ILE A 22 -2.68 7.46 -8.44
C ILE A 22 -2.41 8.63 -9.40
N LEU A 23 -1.22 9.24 -9.36
CA LEU A 23 -0.87 10.37 -10.24
C LEU A 23 -0.94 9.95 -11.72
N LEU A 24 -0.39 8.79 -12.06
CA LEU A 24 -0.45 8.25 -13.40
C LEU A 24 -1.89 8.01 -13.86
N ASN A 25 -2.72 7.39 -13.02
CA ASN A 25 -4.11 7.11 -13.33
C ASN A 25 -4.93 8.41 -13.45
N LEU A 26 -4.66 9.40 -12.60
CA LEU A 26 -5.29 10.73 -12.72
C LEU A 26 -4.99 11.37 -14.09
N VAL A 27 -3.73 11.38 -14.51
CA VAL A 27 -3.34 11.90 -15.82
C VAL A 27 -4.00 11.08 -16.94
N ALA A 28 -4.07 9.76 -16.80
CA ALA A 28 -4.68 8.85 -17.76
C ALA A 28 -6.18 9.15 -17.97
N VAL A 29 -6.91 9.38 -16.85
CA VAL A 29 -8.33 9.71 -16.86
C VAL A 29 -8.57 11.10 -17.46
N LEU A 30 -7.80 12.12 -17.04
CA LEU A 30 -7.93 13.49 -17.52
C LEU A 30 -7.62 13.60 -19.03
N ARG A 31 -6.60 12.89 -19.50
CA ARG A 31 -6.21 12.88 -20.92
C ARG A 31 -7.03 11.90 -21.76
N LYS A 32 -7.87 11.09 -21.17
CA LYS A 32 -8.62 10.01 -21.83
C LYS A 32 -7.70 9.09 -22.67
N SER A 33 -6.45 8.93 -22.22
CA SER A 33 -5.44 8.14 -22.92
C SER A 33 -5.56 6.67 -22.55
N GLU A 34 -5.94 5.83 -23.50
CA GLU A 34 -6.07 4.39 -23.29
C GLU A 34 -4.73 3.74 -22.90
N GLU A 35 -3.63 4.21 -23.48
CA GLU A 35 -2.28 3.72 -23.16
C GLU A 35 -1.89 3.99 -21.71
N LEU A 36 -2.13 5.22 -21.23
CA LEU A 36 -1.85 5.59 -19.85
C LEU A 36 -2.78 4.86 -18.87
N GLN A 37 -4.05 4.67 -19.24
CA GLN A 37 -4.99 3.87 -18.45
C GLN A 37 -4.50 2.43 -18.30
N LYS A 38 -4.04 1.81 -19.39
CA LYS A 38 -3.45 0.47 -19.36
C LYS A 38 -2.17 0.41 -18.50
N LEU A 39 -1.33 1.43 -18.62
CA LEU A 39 -0.10 1.51 -17.82
C LEU A 39 -0.41 1.63 -16.32
N SER A 40 -1.39 2.45 -15.94
CA SER A 40 -1.81 2.58 -14.53
C SER A 40 -2.37 1.28 -13.96
N LEU A 41 -3.11 0.49 -14.75
CA LEU A 41 -3.59 -0.84 -14.36
C LEU A 41 -2.44 -1.80 -14.10
N TRP A 42 -1.40 -1.79 -14.95
CA TRP A 42 -0.19 -2.57 -14.69
C TRP A 42 0.53 -2.15 -13.41
N CYS A 43 0.58 -0.84 -13.12
CA CYS A 43 1.15 -0.36 -11.85
C CYS A 43 0.40 -0.94 -10.65
N TYR A 44 -0.94 -0.85 -10.60
CA TYR A 44 -1.72 -1.43 -9.51
C TYR A 44 -1.52 -2.94 -9.36
N LEU A 45 -1.42 -3.67 -10.48
CA LEU A 45 -1.16 -5.11 -10.46
C LEU A 45 0.20 -5.43 -9.82
N ILE A 46 1.25 -4.71 -10.23
CA ILE A 46 2.60 -4.89 -9.68
C ILE A 46 2.63 -4.54 -8.19
N LEU A 47 1.98 -3.45 -7.78
CA LEU A 47 1.91 -3.05 -6.37
C LEU A 47 1.21 -4.12 -5.51
N GLY A 48 0.17 -4.79 -6.05
CA GLY A 48 -0.46 -5.92 -5.37
C GLY A 48 0.49 -7.09 -5.13
N ILE A 49 1.37 -7.40 -6.10
CA ILE A 49 2.40 -8.44 -5.93
C ILE A 49 3.37 -8.06 -4.79
N PHE A 50 3.84 -6.81 -4.75
CA PHE A 50 4.74 -6.35 -3.69
C PHE A 50 4.04 -6.29 -2.32
N ALA A 51 2.76 -5.93 -2.28
CA ALA A 51 1.96 -5.98 -1.06
C ALA A 51 1.82 -7.42 -0.52
N LEU A 52 1.64 -8.40 -1.40
CA LEU A 52 1.62 -9.81 -1.02
C LEU A 52 2.97 -10.25 -0.42
N LEU A 53 4.09 -9.88 -1.05
CA LEU A 53 5.42 -10.18 -0.54
C LEU A 53 5.68 -9.51 0.82
N ALA A 54 5.23 -8.26 0.98
CA ALA A 54 5.31 -7.55 2.26
C ALA A 54 4.49 -8.28 3.34
N TYR A 55 3.25 -8.68 3.04
CA TYR A 55 2.40 -9.41 3.96
C TYR A 55 3.03 -10.74 4.40
N LEU A 56 3.53 -11.54 3.45
CA LEU A 56 4.16 -12.83 3.74
C LEU A 56 5.45 -12.75 4.57
N THR A 57 6.07 -11.58 4.63
CA THR A 57 7.29 -11.35 5.42
C THR A 57 7.03 -10.66 6.76
N GLY A 58 5.78 -10.27 7.04
CA GLY A 58 5.36 -9.52 8.21
C GLY A 58 5.62 -10.27 9.53
N ASP A 59 5.08 -11.47 9.65
CA ASP A 59 5.20 -12.30 10.88
C ASP A 59 6.67 -12.53 11.25
N GLY A 60 7.52 -12.88 10.28
CA GLY A 60 8.94 -13.06 10.53
C GLY A 60 9.68 -11.76 10.86
N ALA A 61 9.17 -10.60 10.43
CA ALA A 61 9.71 -9.31 10.83
C ALA A 61 9.29 -8.97 12.27
N GLU A 62 8.06 -9.28 12.64
CA GLU A 62 7.52 -9.11 13.98
C GLU A 62 8.29 -9.95 15.01
N GLU A 63 8.55 -11.23 14.75
CA GLU A 63 9.36 -12.09 15.61
C GLU A 63 10.74 -11.48 15.91
N ILE A 64 11.37 -10.89 14.89
CA ILE A 64 12.67 -10.24 15.06
C ILE A 64 12.54 -8.96 15.88
N ILE A 65 11.56 -8.10 15.59
CA ILE A 65 11.43 -6.81 16.27
C ILE A 65 11.07 -6.96 17.75
N LYS A 66 10.29 -7.98 18.12
CA LYS A 66 9.95 -8.31 19.51
C LYS A 66 11.17 -8.68 20.39
N THR A 67 12.31 -9.02 19.76
CA THR A 67 13.55 -9.26 20.52
C THR A 67 14.22 -7.98 21.03
N TYR A 68 13.79 -6.80 20.57
CA TYR A 68 14.38 -5.52 20.95
C TYR A 68 13.72 -4.95 22.22
N PRO A 69 14.52 -4.38 23.16
CA PRO A 69 13.99 -3.79 24.37
C PRO A 69 12.98 -2.68 24.09
N GLY A 70 11.87 -2.68 24.83
CA GLY A 70 10.85 -1.64 24.75
C GLY A 70 9.83 -1.81 23.62
N ILE A 71 9.95 -2.86 22.81
CA ILE A 71 8.94 -3.19 21.79
C ILE A 71 7.93 -4.16 22.40
N THR A 72 6.69 -3.72 22.47
CA THR A 72 5.55 -4.48 23.01
C THR A 72 4.48 -4.68 21.94
N GLU A 73 3.57 -5.60 22.16
CA GLU A 73 2.42 -5.86 21.28
C GLU A 73 1.61 -4.59 21.01
N ASP A 74 1.35 -3.79 22.06
CA ASP A 74 0.58 -2.54 21.96
C ASP A 74 1.16 -1.53 20.97
N ILE A 75 2.49 -1.60 20.71
CA ILE A 75 3.18 -0.74 19.73
C ILE A 75 3.04 -1.31 18.32
N ILE A 76 2.95 -2.63 18.18
CA ILE A 76 2.91 -3.34 16.89
C ILE A 76 1.48 -3.42 16.35
N GLU A 77 0.50 -3.72 17.19
CA GLU A 77 -0.90 -3.95 16.81
C GLU A 77 -1.52 -2.84 15.95
N PRO A 78 -1.33 -1.53 16.22
CA PRO A 78 -1.85 -0.48 15.35
C PRO A 78 -1.29 -0.56 13.92
N HIS A 79 0.00 -0.93 13.77
CA HIS A 79 0.60 -1.10 12.46
C HIS A 79 -0.02 -2.28 11.72
N GLU A 80 -0.18 -3.42 12.37
CA GLU A 80 -0.76 -4.63 11.78
C GLU A 80 -2.19 -4.39 11.29
N ASN A 81 -3.00 -3.74 12.11
CA ASN A 81 -4.38 -3.40 11.76
C ASN A 81 -4.45 -2.53 10.49
N PHE A 82 -3.67 -1.44 10.42
CA PHE A 82 -3.65 -0.59 9.23
C PHE A 82 -3.04 -1.31 8.02
N ALA A 83 -1.98 -2.11 8.23
CA ALA A 83 -1.33 -2.88 7.18
C ALA A 83 -2.28 -3.93 6.57
N LEU A 84 -3.10 -4.59 7.39
CA LEU A 84 -4.10 -5.56 6.92
C LEU A 84 -5.14 -4.89 6.02
N PHE A 85 -5.72 -3.76 6.44
CA PHE A 85 -6.69 -3.03 5.61
C PHE A 85 -6.06 -2.51 4.31
N PHE A 86 -4.83 -2.00 4.38
CA PHE A 86 -4.09 -1.57 3.20
C PHE A 86 -3.83 -2.74 2.25
N PHE A 87 -3.36 -3.88 2.76
CA PHE A 87 -3.12 -5.09 2.00
C PHE A 87 -4.38 -5.58 1.29
N ILE A 88 -5.49 -5.76 2.01
CA ILE A 88 -6.77 -6.21 1.43
C ILE A 88 -7.22 -5.24 0.33
N GLY A 89 -7.22 -3.94 0.60
CA GLY A 89 -7.63 -2.93 -0.37
C GLY A 89 -6.77 -2.93 -1.63
N LEU A 90 -5.45 -3.11 -1.48
CA LEU A 90 -4.53 -3.15 -2.62
C LEU A 90 -4.67 -4.47 -3.41
N MET A 91 -4.92 -5.60 -2.75
CA MET A 91 -5.23 -6.88 -3.41
C MET A 91 -6.51 -6.79 -4.23
N VAL A 92 -7.57 -6.17 -3.69
CA VAL A 92 -8.82 -5.92 -4.43
C VAL A 92 -8.57 -5.02 -5.63
N THR A 93 -7.83 -3.92 -5.46
CA THR A 93 -7.48 -2.99 -6.54
C THR A 93 -6.65 -3.71 -7.63
N SER A 94 -5.70 -4.54 -7.23
CA SER A 94 -4.87 -5.36 -8.13
C SER A 94 -5.72 -6.36 -8.92
N ALA A 95 -6.64 -7.07 -8.26
CA ALA A 95 -7.56 -8.00 -8.93
C ALA A 95 -8.48 -7.28 -9.93
N LEU A 96 -9.04 -6.13 -9.54
CA LEU A 96 -9.84 -5.30 -10.45
C LEU A 96 -9.01 -4.78 -11.62
N SER A 97 -7.72 -4.49 -11.43
CA SER A 97 -6.83 -4.08 -12.51
C SER A 97 -6.64 -5.17 -13.57
N MET A 98 -6.65 -6.45 -13.18
CA MET A 98 -6.66 -7.57 -14.14
C MET A 98 -7.93 -7.54 -15.02
N VAL A 99 -9.08 -7.25 -14.39
CA VAL A 99 -10.35 -7.09 -15.14
C VAL A 99 -10.23 -5.90 -16.10
N GLY A 100 -9.71 -4.76 -15.66
CA GLY A 100 -9.47 -3.60 -16.50
C GLY A 100 -8.54 -3.90 -17.69
N LEU A 101 -7.45 -4.63 -17.46
CA LEU A 101 -6.54 -5.09 -18.52
C LEU A 101 -7.23 -6.03 -19.52
N TYR A 102 -8.14 -6.89 -19.08
CA TYR A 102 -8.95 -7.70 -19.98
C TYR A 102 -9.91 -6.83 -20.82
N MET A 103 -10.54 -5.81 -20.20
CA MET A 103 -11.41 -4.86 -20.91
C MET A 103 -10.68 -4.12 -22.04
N THR A 104 -9.38 -3.83 -21.92
CA THR A 104 -8.59 -3.21 -22.99
C THR A 104 -8.50 -4.10 -24.24
N LYS A 105 -8.50 -5.42 -24.08
CA LYS A 105 -8.46 -6.38 -25.19
C LYS A 105 -9.80 -6.49 -25.91
N THR A 106 -10.89 -6.32 -25.19
CA THR A 106 -12.26 -6.48 -25.70
C THR A 106 -12.87 -5.19 -26.23
N LYS A 107 -12.11 -4.07 -26.24
CA LYS A 107 -12.53 -2.75 -26.71
C LYS A 107 -13.83 -2.25 -26.06
N VAL A 108 -14.03 -2.54 -24.78
CA VAL A 108 -15.22 -2.11 -24.05
C VAL A 108 -15.15 -0.60 -23.77
N ASN A 109 -16.17 0.15 -24.22
CA ASN A 109 -16.26 1.62 -24.04
C ASN A 109 -16.34 2.10 -22.60
N LEU A 110 -16.28 1.20 -21.61
CA LEU A 110 -16.38 1.51 -20.17
C LEU A 110 -15.02 1.69 -19.49
N LEU A 111 -13.90 1.47 -20.18
CA LEU A 111 -12.55 1.49 -19.58
C LEU A 111 -12.27 2.80 -18.86
N GLY A 112 -12.63 3.96 -19.41
CA GLY A 112 -12.41 5.25 -18.76
C GLY A 112 -13.19 5.41 -17.46
N ARG A 113 -14.45 4.96 -17.40
CA ARG A 113 -15.26 4.98 -16.17
C ARG A 113 -14.71 4.00 -15.14
N PHE A 114 -14.28 2.84 -15.58
CA PHE A 114 -13.65 1.83 -14.72
C PHE A 114 -12.38 2.37 -14.07
N ASN A 115 -11.49 3.00 -14.86
CA ASN A 115 -10.28 3.64 -14.32
C ASN A 115 -10.60 4.79 -13.36
N LEU A 116 -11.66 5.56 -13.60
CA LEU A 116 -12.10 6.59 -12.66
C LEU A 116 -12.53 5.99 -11.31
N VAL A 117 -13.27 4.88 -11.31
CA VAL A 117 -13.66 4.18 -10.07
C VAL A 117 -12.42 3.65 -9.34
N LEU A 118 -11.47 3.05 -10.06
CA LEU A 118 -10.20 2.61 -9.47
C LEU A 118 -9.38 3.76 -8.90
N LEU A 119 -9.36 4.92 -9.57
CA LEU A 119 -8.70 6.12 -9.07
C LEU A 119 -9.27 6.56 -7.73
N ILE A 120 -10.61 6.64 -7.63
CA ILE A 120 -11.28 7.01 -6.37
C ILE A 120 -10.96 6.00 -5.28
N ALA A 121 -11.04 4.71 -5.57
CA ALA A 121 -10.70 3.64 -4.63
C ALA A 121 -9.23 3.74 -4.16
N ALA A 122 -8.28 3.99 -5.08
CA ALA A 122 -6.87 4.15 -4.75
C ALA A 122 -6.60 5.39 -3.89
N ILE A 123 -7.29 6.50 -4.14
CA ILE A 123 -7.22 7.71 -3.30
C ILE A 123 -7.71 7.41 -1.87
N LEU A 124 -8.83 6.71 -1.72
CA LEU A 124 -9.32 6.30 -0.40
C LEU A 124 -8.33 5.33 0.29
N LEU A 125 -7.74 4.43 -0.48
CA LEU A 125 -6.75 3.48 0.02
C LEU A 125 -5.46 4.17 0.50
N SER A 126 -5.10 5.33 -0.04
CA SER A 126 -3.91 6.08 0.37
C SER A 126 -3.94 6.50 1.84
N PHE A 127 -5.13 6.65 2.45
CA PHE A 127 -5.25 6.85 3.90
C PHE A 127 -4.63 5.69 4.67
N PHE A 128 -4.94 4.45 4.31
CA PHE A 128 -4.38 3.27 4.96
C PHE A 128 -2.89 3.13 4.66
N ALA A 129 -2.44 3.47 3.45
CA ALA A 129 -1.01 3.48 3.11
C ALA A 129 -0.20 4.42 4.01
N VAL A 130 -0.69 5.67 4.20
CA VAL A 130 -0.05 6.66 5.07
C VAL A 130 -0.05 6.19 6.53
N LYS A 131 -1.16 5.65 7.02
CA LYS A 131 -1.26 5.12 8.39
C LYS A 131 -0.31 3.94 8.60
N THR A 132 -0.27 2.98 7.68
CA THR A 132 0.65 1.84 7.72
C THR A 132 2.11 2.32 7.77
N GLY A 133 2.49 3.26 6.90
CA GLY A 133 3.85 3.81 6.89
C GLY A 133 4.20 4.56 8.19
N SER A 134 3.27 5.38 8.69
CA SER A 134 3.46 6.15 9.93
C SER A 134 3.58 5.24 11.16
N THR A 135 2.65 4.29 11.33
CA THR A 135 2.68 3.37 12.48
C THR A 135 3.89 2.45 12.43
N GLY A 136 4.25 1.91 11.25
CA GLY A 136 5.45 1.10 11.09
C GLY A 136 6.74 1.86 11.40
N GLY A 137 6.84 3.12 10.97
CA GLY A 137 7.95 4.01 11.32
C GLY A 137 8.04 4.22 12.84
N SER A 138 6.92 4.41 13.51
CA SER A 138 6.86 4.65 14.96
C SER A 138 7.34 3.48 15.82
N ILE A 139 7.35 2.26 15.31
CA ILE A 139 7.86 1.08 16.05
C ILE A 139 9.35 1.24 16.37
N ARG A 140 10.16 1.80 15.48
CA ARG A 140 11.61 1.94 15.65
C ARG A 140 12.08 3.35 15.92
N HIS A 141 11.33 4.33 15.46
CA HIS A 141 11.65 5.75 15.52
C HIS A 141 10.89 6.44 16.66
N THR A 142 11.37 6.23 17.90
CA THR A 142 10.75 6.80 19.10
C THR A 142 10.77 8.34 19.11
N GLU A 143 11.70 8.95 18.35
CA GLU A 143 11.76 10.39 18.15
C GLU A 143 10.54 10.96 17.42
N ILE A 144 9.81 10.12 16.64
CA ILE A 144 8.57 10.52 15.96
C ILE A 144 7.43 10.71 16.98
N ASN A 145 7.44 9.94 18.06
CA ASN A 145 6.40 9.90 19.10
C ASN A 145 6.63 10.89 20.25
N GLN A 146 7.70 11.69 20.23
CA GLN A 146 8.06 12.60 21.36
C GLN A 146 6.98 13.65 21.71
N GLY A 147 5.97 13.84 20.83
CA GLY A 147 4.81 14.71 21.13
C GLY A 147 3.84 14.10 22.14
N GLU A 148 3.70 12.78 22.20
CA GLU A 148 2.74 12.08 23.08
C GLU A 148 3.33 11.76 24.47
N TYR A 149 4.63 11.47 24.55
CA TYR A 149 5.30 11.13 25.82
C TYR A 149 5.52 12.31 26.79
N LYS A 150 5.34 13.55 26.36
CA LYS A 150 5.46 14.73 27.26
C LYS A 150 4.24 14.98 28.15
N GLN A 151 3.16 14.23 28.02
CA GLN A 151 1.93 14.42 28.82
C GLN A 151 1.81 13.47 30.02
N VAL A 152 2.77 12.58 30.22
CA VAL A 152 2.79 11.66 31.37
C VAL A 152 3.97 12.00 32.27
N LYS A 153 3.90 13.17 32.92
CA LYS A 153 4.70 13.52 34.10
C LYS A 153 3.83 14.23 35.11
#